data_861a495fdbd22dc65e3f6e8a9dd99a5f
#
_entry.id   861a495fdbd22dc65e3f6e8a9dd99a5f
#
_cell.length_a   1.000
_cell.length_b   1.000
_cell.length_c   1.000
_cell.angle_alpha   90.00
_cell.angle_beta   90.00
_cell.angle_gamma   90.00
#
_symmetry.space_group_name_H-M   'P 1'
#
loop_
_entity.id
_entity.type
_entity.pdbx_description
1 polymer ?
#
loop_
_entity_poly.entity_id
_entity_poly.type
_entity_poly.pdbx_seq_one_letter_code
_entity_poly.pdbx_strand_id
1 'polypeptide(L)'
;MTIEEMKRRKRELGYTNQMIADRSGIPLSTVQKVFAGATASPRRETIDALERVLENSGGERSDRFTYGDLTPSAGRVGEASAAYNVNPAKMNSGPADDRLHTLEDYLSLPDDQRVEMIDGVFYDMAAPTTVHQSIAGFLHKKFLDFVMEKKGPCFPFISPVDVQLDCDDKTVVQPDVLVVCDRSKYRNGRIWGAPDLVVEVLSPSTRRKDMQLKMYKYAGAGVREYWMVDPEKKLVVQYDLEHLEIPAIYNFRSVIPVLIWDGACRIDLKEMDDTIGFLWDM
;
A
#
# COMPACT_ATOMS: atom_id res chain seq x y z
N MET A 1 4.97 17.53 22.56
CA MET A 1 5.63 17.12 21.28
C MET A 1 5.16 17.99 20.14
N THR A 2 6.02 18.34 19.18
CA THR A 2 5.58 18.94 17.91
C THR A 2 4.94 17.87 17.03
N ILE A 3 4.14 18.28 16.01
CA ILE A 3 3.52 17.32 15.06
C ILE A 3 4.61 16.52 14.32
N GLU A 4 5.75 17.14 14.00
CA GLU A 4 6.88 16.46 13.37
C GLU A 4 7.55 15.43 14.28
N GLU A 5 7.68 15.73 15.57
CA GLU A 5 8.17 14.76 16.57
C GLU A 5 7.18 13.60 16.72
N MET A 6 5.87 13.85 16.70
CA MET A 6 4.83 12.82 16.72
C MET A 6 4.90 11.93 15.48
N LYS A 7 5.09 12.50 14.28
CA LYS A 7 5.28 11.73 13.03
C LYS A 7 6.52 10.83 13.13
N ARG A 8 7.63 11.36 13.62
CA ARG A 8 8.85 10.56 13.86
C ARG A 8 8.59 9.42 14.83
N ARG A 9 7.97 9.73 15.98
CA ARG A 9 7.68 8.74 17.02
C ARG A 9 6.71 7.67 16.56
N LYS A 10 5.69 8.05 15.79
CA LYS A 10 4.77 7.13 15.12
C LYS A 10 5.53 6.11 14.26
N ARG A 11 6.51 6.57 13.44
CA ARG A 11 7.35 5.69 12.60
C ARG A 11 8.24 4.77 13.44
N GLU A 12 8.88 5.29 14.48
CA GLU A 12 9.72 4.51 15.41
C GLU A 12 8.94 3.38 16.09
N LEU A 13 7.67 3.63 16.42
CA LEU A 13 6.78 2.68 17.07
C LEU A 13 6.06 1.74 16.10
N GLY A 14 6.14 1.99 14.78
CA GLY A 14 5.40 1.24 13.77
C GLY A 14 3.88 1.41 13.86
N TYR A 15 3.40 2.51 14.44
CA TYR A 15 1.96 2.72 14.63
C TYR A 15 1.29 3.24 13.35
N THR A 16 0.15 2.62 13.00
CA THR A 16 -0.75 3.14 11.97
C THR A 16 -1.59 4.30 12.50
N ASN A 17 -2.21 5.10 11.62
CA ASN A 17 -3.16 6.13 12.06
C ASN A 17 -4.36 5.51 12.78
N GLN A 18 -4.79 4.31 12.37
CA GLN A 18 -5.87 3.58 13.03
C GLN A 18 -5.46 3.20 14.46
N MET A 19 -4.30 2.58 14.65
CA MET A 19 -3.80 2.23 16.00
C MET A 19 -3.73 3.44 16.94
N ILE A 20 -3.34 4.60 16.39
CA ILE A 20 -3.31 5.84 17.17
C ILE A 20 -4.74 6.31 17.49
N ALA A 21 -5.67 6.22 16.52
CA ALA A 21 -7.07 6.57 16.73
C ALA A 21 -7.71 5.71 17.83
N ASP A 22 -7.53 4.39 17.75
CA ASP A 22 -8.07 3.43 18.72
C ASP A 22 -7.52 3.64 20.12
N ARG A 23 -6.22 3.89 20.24
CA ARG A 23 -5.54 4.09 21.53
C ARG A 23 -5.79 5.48 22.14
N SER A 24 -5.95 6.49 21.28
CA SER A 24 -6.17 7.88 21.74
C SER A 24 -7.65 8.23 21.97
N GLY A 25 -8.57 7.43 21.39
CA GLY A 25 -10.00 7.74 21.33
C GLY A 25 -10.33 8.91 20.39
N ILE A 26 -9.37 9.35 19.56
CA ILE A 26 -9.56 10.41 18.57
C ILE A 26 -10.06 9.79 17.27
N PRO A 27 -11.10 10.33 16.62
CA PRO A 27 -11.56 9.80 15.33
C PRO A 27 -10.45 9.72 14.30
N LEU A 28 -10.37 8.61 13.54
CA LEU A 28 -9.34 8.37 12.53
C LEU A 28 -9.17 9.54 11.56
N SER A 29 -10.28 10.12 11.08
CA SER A 29 -10.25 11.28 10.19
C SER A 29 -9.58 12.51 10.81
N THR A 30 -9.65 12.66 12.13
CA THR A 30 -8.96 13.74 12.87
C THR A 30 -7.48 13.42 13.00
N VAL A 31 -7.12 12.18 13.33
CA VAL A 31 -5.72 11.71 13.38
C VAL A 31 -5.04 11.92 12.03
N GLN A 32 -5.69 11.51 10.94
CA GLN A 32 -5.19 11.70 9.57
C GLN A 32 -4.98 13.19 9.25
N LYS A 33 -5.94 14.07 9.56
CA LYS A 33 -5.83 15.52 9.31
C LYS A 33 -4.69 16.15 10.10
N VAL A 34 -4.47 15.74 11.36
CA VAL A 34 -3.38 16.26 12.20
C VAL A 34 -2.03 15.86 11.63
N PHE A 35 -1.83 14.58 11.31
CA PHE A 35 -0.57 14.09 10.75
C PHE A 35 -0.34 14.55 9.30
N ALA A 36 -1.38 14.83 8.54
CA ALA A 36 -1.28 15.44 7.22
C ALA A 36 -0.97 16.95 7.24
N GLY A 37 -0.98 17.58 8.43
CA GLY A 37 -0.85 19.04 8.52
C GLY A 37 -2.04 19.83 7.95
N ALA A 38 -3.14 19.12 7.64
CA ALA A 38 -4.36 19.73 7.10
C ALA A 38 -5.13 20.60 8.12
N THR A 39 -4.73 20.53 9.40
CA THR A 39 -5.27 21.35 10.48
C THR A 39 -4.16 22.28 10.96
N ALA A 40 -4.23 23.55 10.62
CA ALA A 40 -3.22 24.55 10.98
C ALA A 40 -3.06 24.72 12.51
N SER A 41 -4.10 24.41 13.29
CA SER A 41 -4.07 24.51 14.75
C SER A 41 -5.02 23.44 15.35
N PRO A 42 -4.54 22.21 15.55
CA PRO A 42 -5.34 21.18 16.22
C PRO A 42 -5.70 21.59 17.64
N ARG A 43 -6.85 21.15 18.14
CA ARG A 43 -7.26 21.41 19.53
C ARG A 43 -6.25 20.78 20.48
N ARG A 44 -5.96 21.49 21.60
CA ARG A 44 -4.98 21.04 22.58
C ARG A 44 -5.31 19.65 23.14
N GLU A 45 -6.57 19.36 23.41
CA GLU A 45 -7.04 18.05 23.87
C GLU A 45 -6.70 16.92 22.87
N THR A 46 -6.78 17.21 21.55
CA THR A 46 -6.39 16.27 20.50
C THR A 46 -4.89 16.01 20.54
N ILE A 47 -4.09 17.06 20.64
CA ILE A 47 -2.63 16.96 20.73
C ILE A 47 -2.22 16.17 21.98
N ASP A 48 -2.77 16.50 23.14
CA ASP A 48 -2.47 15.85 24.42
C ASP A 48 -2.85 14.34 24.39
N ALA A 49 -3.93 13.98 23.68
CA ALA A 49 -4.34 12.58 23.52
C ALA A 49 -3.38 11.79 22.61
N LEU A 50 -2.94 12.40 21.51
CA LEU A 50 -1.95 11.80 20.58
C LEU A 50 -0.59 11.65 21.25
N GLU A 51 -0.14 12.67 22.02
CA GLU A 51 1.11 12.62 22.79
C GLU A 51 1.12 11.46 23.78
N ARG A 52 0.05 11.31 24.55
CA ARG A 52 -0.06 10.20 25.52
C ARG A 52 0.12 8.83 24.89
N VAL A 53 -0.43 8.61 23.71
CA VAL A 53 -0.29 7.32 22.98
C VAL A 53 1.14 7.10 22.49
N LEU A 54 1.81 8.17 22.05
CA LEU A 54 3.16 8.10 21.49
C LEU A 54 4.26 8.09 22.56
N GLU A 55 3.99 8.63 23.77
CA GLU A 55 4.94 8.64 24.89
C GLU A 55 4.85 7.40 25.78
N ASN A 56 3.63 6.90 26.05
CA ASN A 56 3.39 5.82 27.03
C ASN A 56 3.71 4.40 26.50
N SER A 57 4.34 4.24 25.35
CA SER A 57 4.72 2.93 24.79
C SER A 57 5.97 2.29 25.42
N GLY A 58 6.33 2.70 26.66
CA GLY A 58 7.47 2.16 27.40
C GLY A 58 7.21 0.91 28.25
N GLY A 59 6.01 0.29 28.21
CA GLY A 59 5.61 -0.75 29.16
C GLY A 59 5.10 -2.07 28.61
N GLU A 60 4.78 -2.17 27.33
CA GLU A 60 4.46 -3.45 26.71
C GLU A 60 5.34 -3.65 25.47
N ARG A 61 6.27 -4.59 25.55
CA ARG A 61 6.88 -5.20 24.38
C ARG A 61 5.72 -5.83 23.58
N SER A 62 5.15 -5.09 22.65
CA SER A 62 4.36 -5.71 21.60
C SER A 62 5.34 -6.58 20.83
N ASP A 63 5.05 -7.86 20.75
CA ASP A 63 5.78 -8.83 19.95
C ASP A 63 6.07 -8.18 18.60
N ARG A 64 7.36 -8.01 18.31
CA ARG A 64 7.82 -7.66 16.98
C ARG A 64 7.34 -8.78 16.08
N PHE A 65 6.28 -8.52 15.33
CA PHE A 65 5.91 -9.36 14.21
C PHE A 65 7.07 -9.28 13.21
N THR A 66 8.01 -10.19 13.33
CA THR A 66 9.06 -10.40 12.33
C THR A 66 8.53 -11.41 11.34
N TYR A 67 8.72 -11.16 10.07
CA TYR A 67 8.30 -11.99 8.93
C TYR A 67 8.80 -13.46 9.02
N GLY A 68 9.62 -13.80 10.02
CA GLY A 68 10.07 -15.14 10.36
C GLY A 68 9.00 -16.04 11.00
N ASP A 69 7.92 -15.46 11.54
CA ASP A 69 6.90 -16.21 12.28
C ASP A 69 5.77 -16.76 11.39
N LEU A 70 5.80 -16.48 10.09
CA LEU A 70 4.80 -16.95 9.10
C LEU A 70 5.25 -18.17 8.30
N THR A 71 6.26 -18.95 8.76
CA THR A 71 6.56 -20.23 8.12
C THR A 71 5.72 -21.34 8.75
N PRO A 72 4.89 -22.08 7.97
CA PRO A 72 4.26 -23.29 8.47
C PRO A 72 5.36 -24.28 8.84
N SER A 73 5.28 -24.87 10.01
CA SER A 73 6.15 -25.97 10.45
C SER A 73 6.00 -27.16 9.50
N ALA A 74 6.85 -27.26 8.51
CA ALA A 74 7.01 -28.44 7.69
C ALA A 74 8.45 -28.94 7.84
N GLY A 75 8.56 -30.22 8.10
CA GLY A 75 9.70 -31.00 8.53
C GLY A 75 11.03 -30.71 7.84
N ARG A 76 12.06 -31.03 8.61
CA ARG A 76 13.50 -31.04 8.28
C ARG A 76 13.80 -31.45 6.85
N VAL A 77 14.43 -30.56 6.10
CA VAL A 77 15.41 -30.91 5.06
C VAL A 77 16.60 -29.96 5.22
N GLY A 78 17.81 -30.52 5.16
CA GLY A 78 19.05 -29.96 5.66
C GLY A 78 19.58 -28.70 4.98
N GLU A 79 20.39 -28.04 5.75
CA GLU A 79 21.51 -27.14 5.49
C GLU A 79 21.68 -26.54 4.10
N ALA A 80 21.39 -25.20 4.00
CA ALA A 80 22.26 -24.26 3.30
C ALA A 80 22.00 -22.85 3.88
N SER A 81 22.74 -22.51 4.95
CA SER A 81 22.81 -21.13 5.46
C SER A 81 23.69 -20.31 4.51
N ALA A 82 23.07 -19.64 3.55
CA ALA A 82 23.67 -18.50 2.88
C ALA A 82 23.14 -17.23 3.55
N ALA A 83 23.95 -16.66 4.45
CA ALA A 83 23.73 -15.35 5.02
C ALA A 83 23.67 -14.32 3.88
N TYR A 84 22.48 -13.88 3.50
CA TYR A 84 22.31 -12.76 2.59
C TYR A 84 22.61 -11.46 3.35
N ASN A 85 23.89 -11.06 3.29
CA ASN A 85 24.30 -9.71 3.63
C ASN A 85 23.75 -8.77 2.56
N VAL A 86 22.60 -8.15 2.83
CA VAL A 86 21.99 -7.17 1.94
C VAL A 86 22.68 -5.83 2.18
N ASN A 87 23.60 -5.49 1.29
CA ASN A 87 24.14 -4.14 1.21
C ASN A 87 23.09 -3.25 0.53
N PRO A 88 22.49 -2.25 1.22
CA PRO A 88 21.49 -1.36 0.62
C PRO A 88 22.03 -0.49 -0.53
N ALA A 89 23.35 -0.46 -0.74
CA ALA A 89 24.02 0.38 -1.73
C ALA A 89 24.01 -0.18 -3.17
N LYS A 90 23.27 -1.26 -3.49
CA LYS A 90 23.18 -1.82 -4.85
C LYS A 90 21.75 -1.88 -5.39
N MET A 91 20.93 -0.91 -5.08
CA MET A 91 19.66 -0.69 -5.77
C MET A 91 19.77 0.61 -6.56
N ASN A 92 19.95 0.46 -7.86
CA ASN A 92 19.98 1.47 -8.92
C ASN A 92 21.11 2.52 -8.85
N SER A 93 22.03 2.40 -9.80
CA SER A 93 23.06 3.36 -10.13
C SER A 93 22.50 4.49 -11.01
N GLY A 94 21.68 5.39 -10.43
CA GLY A 94 21.62 6.77 -10.86
C GLY A 94 22.73 7.56 -10.13
N PRO A 95 23.11 8.76 -10.57
CA PRO A 95 24.05 9.59 -9.84
C PRO A 95 23.50 9.76 -8.42
N ALA A 96 24.31 9.44 -7.41
CA ALA A 96 23.94 9.51 -6.00
C ALA A 96 23.71 10.99 -5.61
N ASP A 97 22.50 11.44 -5.77
CA ASP A 97 21.99 12.59 -5.04
C ASP A 97 21.46 12.02 -3.70
N ASP A 98 22.25 12.15 -2.63
CA ASP A 98 21.85 11.74 -1.27
C ASP A 98 20.72 12.62 -0.70
N ARG A 99 20.20 13.55 -1.50
CA ARG A 99 19.11 14.45 -1.16
C ARG A 99 17.77 13.71 -1.23
N LEU A 100 16.94 13.87 -0.20
CA LEU A 100 15.55 13.45 -0.26
C LEU A 100 14.77 14.41 -1.18
N HIS A 101 14.05 13.84 -2.15
CA HIS A 101 13.22 14.60 -3.09
C HIS A 101 11.88 14.98 -2.49
N THR A 102 11.28 16.03 -3.05
CA THR A 102 9.96 16.54 -2.69
C THR A 102 8.97 16.33 -3.82
N LEU A 103 7.69 16.61 -3.54
CA LEU A 103 6.63 16.61 -4.56
C LEU A 103 6.97 17.59 -5.71
N GLU A 104 7.61 18.74 -5.42
CA GLU A 104 8.02 19.68 -6.45
C GLU A 104 9.08 19.07 -7.37
N ASP A 105 10.07 18.38 -6.82
CA ASP A 105 11.06 17.62 -7.59
C ASP A 105 10.37 16.56 -8.48
N TYR A 106 9.40 15.80 -7.91
CA TYR A 106 8.62 14.80 -8.65
C TYR A 106 7.85 15.42 -9.84
N LEU A 107 7.16 16.54 -9.61
CA LEU A 107 6.37 17.23 -10.63
C LEU A 107 7.22 17.94 -11.69
N SER A 108 8.51 18.15 -11.43
CA SER A 108 9.46 18.75 -12.38
C SER A 108 10.12 17.74 -13.32
N LEU A 109 9.89 16.44 -13.09
CA LEU A 109 10.42 15.40 -13.96
C LEU A 109 9.83 15.48 -15.37
N PRO A 110 10.59 15.11 -16.40
CA PRO A 110 10.08 15.01 -17.76
C PRO A 110 8.91 14.00 -17.85
N ASP A 111 7.93 14.29 -18.71
CA ASP A 111 6.72 13.46 -18.88
C ASP A 111 7.01 12.02 -19.32
N ASP A 112 8.17 11.77 -19.92
CA ASP A 112 8.62 10.44 -20.35
C ASP A 112 9.33 9.64 -19.25
N GLN A 113 9.66 10.29 -18.13
CA GLN A 113 10.28 9.63 -16.98
C GLN A 113 9.21 9.12 -16.00
N ARG A 114 9.03 7.80 -15.98
CA ARG A 114 8.08 7.16 -15.06
C ARG A 114 8.79 6.69 -13.79
N VAL A 115 8.45 7.33 -12.68
CA VAL A 115 8.98 7.00 -11.35
C VAL A 115 7.86 7.00 -10.32
N GLU A 116 8.09 6.28 -9.23
CA GLU A 116 7.40 6.48 -7.95
C GLU A 116 8.36 7.19 -7.00
N MET A 117 7.84 7.95 -6.06
CA MET A 117 8.62 8.53 -4.98
C MET A 117 8.12 7.99 -3.65
N ILE A 118 9.00 7.38 -2.86
CA ILE A 118 8.65 6.85 -1.54
C ILE A 118 9.65 7.39 -0.52
N ASP A 119 9.15 8.11 0.48
CA ASP A 119 9.96 8.80 1.49
C ASP A 119 11.06 9.71 0.90
N GLY A 120 10.77 10.35 -0.23
CA GLY A 120 11.69 11.23 -0.95
C GLY A 120 12.74 10.51 -1.80
N VAL A 121 12.62 9.20 -2.02
CA VAL A 121 13.50 8.42 -2.89
C VAL A 121 12.76 8.06 -4.17
N PHE A 122 13.37 8.32 -5.33
CA PHE A 122 12.82 7.94 -6.61
C PHE A 122 13.08 6.45 -6.94
N TYR A 123 12.08 5.81 -7.48
CA TYR A 123 12.12 4.43 -7.95
C TYR A 123 11.62 4.36 -9.40
N ASP A 124 12.49 3.97 -10.31
CA ASP A 124 12.12 3.80 -11.71
C ASP A 124 11.02 2.74 -11.87
N MET A 125 10.08 3.02 -12.78
CA MET A 125 9.02 2.11 -13.15
C MET A 125 9.33 1.48 -14.53
N ALA A 126 9.38 0.15 -14.57
CA ALA A 126 9.48 -0.57 -15.83
C ALA A 126 8.13 -0.57 -16.58
N ALA A 127 8.18 -0.74 -17.91
CA ALA A 127 6.97 -1.00 -18.67
C ALA A 127 6.35 -2.34 -18.24
N PRO A 128 5.02 -2.41 -18.02
CA PRO A 128 4.36 -3.64 -17.66
C PRO A 128 4.34 -4.65 -18.82
N THR A 129 4.36 -5.94 -18.48
CA THR A 129 4.14 -7.01 -19.48
C THR A 129 2.66 -7.07 -19.90
N THR A 130 2.39 -7.75 -21.00
CA THR A 130 1.01 -7.99 -21.47
C THR A 130 0.17 -8.74 -20.45
N VAL A 131 0.74 -9.73 -19.77
CA VAL A 131 0.09 -10.48 -18.68
C VAL A 131 -0.26 -9.55 -17.51
N HIS A 132 0.71 -8.76 -17.05
CA HIS A 132 0.52 -7.79 -15.98
C HIS A 132 -0.63 -6.82 -16.29
N GLN A 133 -0.59 -6.21 -17.47
CA GLN A 133 -1.61 -5.24 -17.90
C GLN A 133 -3.00 -5.88 -18.07
N SER A 134 -3.06 -7.14 -18.53
CA SER A 134 -4.32 -7.86 -18.68
C SER A 134 -4.96 -8.20 -17.34
N ILE A 135 -4.16 -8.59 -16.35
CA ILE A 135 -4.64 -8.82 -14.97
C ILE A 135 -5.17 -7.52 -14.37
N ALA A 136 -4.41 -6.43 -14.44
CA ALA A 136 -4.82 -5.13 -13.93
C ALA A 136 -6.12 -4.65 -14.59
N GLY A 137 -6.21 -4.77 -15.93
CA GLY A 137 -7.41 -4.41 -16.69
C GLY A 137 -8.63 -5.24 -16.32
N PHE A 138 -8.46 -6.55 -16.12
CA PHE A 138 -9.55 -7.45 -15.72
C PHE A 138 -10.09 -7.05 -14.32
N LEU A 139 -9.21 -6.87 -13.35
CA LEU A 139 -9.59 -6.50 -11.99
C LEU A 139 -10.27 -5.13 -11.94
N HIS A 140 -9.69 -4.14 -12.63
CA HIS A 140 -10.29 -2.82 -12.76
C HIS A 140 -11.71 -2.90 -13.34
N LYS A 141 -11.89 -3.66 -14.43
CA LYS A 141 -13.21 -3.85 -15.04
C LYS A 141 -14.21 -4.45 -14.05
N LYS A 142 -13.84 -5.49 -13.32
CA LYS A 142 -14.73 -6.11 -12.33
C LYS A 142 -15.14 -5.17 -11.21
N PHE A 143 -14.21 -4.37 -10.69
CA PHE A 143 -14.54 -3.35 -9.69
C PHE A 143 -15.44 -2.26 -10.27
N LEU A 144 -15.19 -1.83 -11.51
CA LEU A 144 -16.01 -0.82 -12.17
C LEU A 144 -17.43 -1.32 -12.42
N ASP A 145 -17.59 -2.54 -12.93
CA ASP A 145 -18.91 -3.16 -13.15
C ASP A 145 -19.72 -3.19 -11.85
N PHE A 146 -19.09 -3.62 -10.74
CA PHE A 146 -19.74 -3.66 -9.42
C PHE A 146 -20.18 -2.26 -8.94
N VAL A 147 -19.29 -1.28 -9.02
CA VAL A 147 -19.60 0.10 -8.58
C VAL A 147 -20.70 0.71 -9.43
N MET A 148 -20.70 0.46 -10.73
CA MET A 148 -21.76 0.95 -11.64
C MET A 148 -23.12 0.32 -11.31
N GLU A 149 -23.13 -0.99 -11.02
CA GLU A 149 -24.36 -1.70 -10.60
C GLU A 149 -24.91 -1.16 -9.27
N LYS A 150 -24.03 -1.00 -8.27
CA LYS A 150 -24.44 -0.57 -6.91
C LYS A 150 -24.66 0.93 -6.78
N LYS A 151 -24.18 1.75 -7.74
CA LYS A 151 -24.27 3.22 -7.71
C LYS A 151 -23.72 3.83 -6.41
N GLY A 152 -22.68 3.21 -5.83
CA GLY A 152 -22.01 3.66 -4.61
C GLY A 152 -21.10 4.88 -4.83
N PRO A 153 -20.49 5.41 -3.77
CA PRO A 153 -19.57 6.55 -3.84
C PRO A 153 -18.19 6.19 -4.39
N CYS A 154 -17.81 4.90 -4.34
CA CYS A 154 -16.50 4.41 -4.72
C CYS A 154 -16.27 4.50 -6.22
N PHE A 155 -15.00 4.68 -6.61
CA PHE A 155 -14.61 4.65 -8.01
C PHE A 155 -13.22 3.96 -8.15
N PRO A 156 -13.09 2.97 -9.04
CA PRO A 156 -11.84 2.31 -9.33
C PRO A 156 -11.03 3.09 -10.37
N PHE A 157 -9.70 3.07 -10.22
CA PHE A 157 -8.74 3.59 -11.18
C PHE A 157 -7.73 2.51 -11.55
N ILE A 158 -7.12 2.65 -12.72
CA ILE A 158 -6.03 1.83 -13.23
C ILE A 158 -4.82 2.74 -13.51
N SER A 159 -3.61 2.23 -13.25
CA SER A 159 -2.35 2.93 -13.54
C SER A 159 -2.29 3.41 -15.01
N PRO A 160 -1.71 4.61 -15.26
CA PRO A 160 -1.04 5.48 -14.29
C PRO A 160 -1.98 6.48 -13.60
N VAL A 161 -2.00 6.49 -12.29
CA VAL A 161 -2.67 7.51 -11.46
C VAL A 161 -1.81 7.80 -10.25
N ASP A 162 -1.43 9.06 -10.06
CA ASP A 162 -0.66 9.48 -8.90
C ASP A 162 -1.47 9.42 -7.63
N VAL A 163 -0.93 8.76 -6.63
CA VAL A 163 -1.45 8.74 -5.26
C VAL A 163 -0.42 9.39 -4.34
N GLN A 164 -0.73 10.58 -3.83
CA GLN A 164 0.07 11.23 -2.79
C GLN A 164 -0.32 10.62 -1.44
N LEU A 165 0.31 9.49 -1.12
CA LEU A 165 -0.18 8.48 -0.18
C LEU A 165 -0.26 8.98 1.25
N ASP A 166 0.80 9.61 1.76
CA ASP A 166 0.91 10.04 3.16
C ASP A 166 0.36 11.46 3.39
N CYS A 167 -0.24 12.07 2.38
CA CYS A 167 -0.64 13.49 2.37
C CYS A 167 0.52 14.44 2.71
N ASP A 168 1.74 14.04 2.41
CA ASP A 168 2.95 14.83 2.53
C ASP A 168 3.56 15.11 1.14
N ASP A 169 4.74 15.68 1.10
CA ASP A 169 5.46 16.03 -0.12
C ASP A 169 6.54 15.00 -0.50
N LYS A 170 6.50 13.78 0.06
CA LYS A 170 7.59 12.80 -0.05
C LYS A 170 7.19 11.43 -0.57
N THR A 171 5.89 11.15 -0.68
CA THR A 171 5.42 9.84 -1.13
C THR A 171 4.34 9.97 -2.19
N VAL A 172 4.71 9.63 -3.43
CA VAL A 172 3.80 9.53 -4.58
C VAL A 172 3.99 8.16 -5.21
N VAL A 173 2.95 7.35 -5.22
CA VAL A 173 2.94 6.00 -5.80
C VAL A 173 1.91 5.90 -6.92
N GLN A 174 2.10 4.93 -7.83
CA GLN A 174 1.18 4.63 -8.93
C GLN A 174 0.74 3.18 -8.88
N PRO A 175 -0.21 2.82 -8.00
CA PRO A 175 -0.71 1.45 -7.88
C PRO A 175 -1.32 0.96 -9.20
N ASP A 176 -1.19 -0.34 -9.49
CA ASP A 176 -1.73 -0.91 -10.74
C ASP A 176 -3.24 -0.78 -10.83
N VAL A 177 -3.96 -1.08 -9.75
CA VAL A 177 -5.41 -0.82 -9.60
C VAL A 177 -5.68 -0.30 -8.20
N LEU A 178 -6.56 0.68 -8.09
CA LEU A 178 -6.98 1.21 -6.78
C LEU A 178 -8.46 1.54 -6.78
N VAL A 179 -9.06 1.57 -5.60
CA VAL A 179 -10.44 2.02 -5.37
C VAL A 179 -10.45 3.12 -4.33
N VAL A 180 -11.18 4.20 -4.62
CA VAL A 180 -11.34 5.33 -3.70
C VAL A 180 -12.82 5.57 -3.48
N CYS A 181 -13.28 5.55 -2.22
CA CYS A 181 -14.68 5.74 -1.84
C CYS A 181 -14.98 7.16 -1.33
N ASP A 182 -13.97 7.90 -0.93
CA ASP A 182 -14.10 9.31 -0.52
C ASP A 182 -13.70 10.25 -1.67
N ARG A 183 -14.71 10.87 -2.30
CA ARG A 183 -14.49 11.82 -3.42
C ARG A 183 -13.71 13.06 -3.04
N SER A 184 -13.61 13.42 -1.76
CA SER A 184 -12.80 14.56 -1.30
C SER A 184 -11.28 14.34 -1.49
N LYS A 185 -10.87 13.08 -1.75
CA LYS A 185 -9.48 12.71 -2.06
C LYS A 185 -9.07 13.03 -3.50
N TYR A 186 -10.01 13.35 -4.39
CA TYR A 186 -9.69 13.74 -5.77
C TYR A 186 -9.26 15.21 -5.81
N ARG A 187 -7.97 15.47 -5.95
CA ARG A 187 -7.42 16.84 -5.91
C ARG A 187 -6.36 17.03 -6.99
N ASN A 188 -6.52 18.10 -7.78
CA ASN A 188 -5.52 18.51 -8.77
C ASN A 188 -5.06 17.40 -9.71
N GLY A 189 -5.99 16.55 -10.15
CA GLY A 189 -5.71 15.44 -11.09
C GLY A 189 -5.05 14.20 -10.45
N ARG A 190 -4.93 14.12 -9.14
CA ARG A 190 -4.35 12.99 -8.39
C ARG A 190 -5.20 12.59 -7.19
N ILE A 191 -4.84 11.47 -6.57
CA ILE A 191 -5.45 11.02 -5.31
C ILE A 191 -4.63 11.56 -4.13
N TRP A 192 -5.31 12.15 -3.17
CA TRP A 192 -4.72 12.68 -1.94
C TRP A 192 -5.05 11.78 -0.76
N GLY A 193 -4.05 11.14 -0.19
CA GLY A 193 -4.20 10.17 0.91
C GLY A 193 -4.47 8.74 0.42
N ALA A 194 -4.63 7.84 1.37
CA ALA A 194 -4.76 6.41 1.12
C ALA A 194 -6.03 6.06 0.32
N PRO A 195 -5.95 5.28 -0.77
CA PRO A 195 -7.08 4.58 -1.35
C PRO A 195 -7.73 3.61 -0.35
N ASP A 196 -8.97 3.20 -0.59
CA ASP A 196 -9.63 2.16 0.22
C ASP A 196 -9.09 0.77 -0.11
N LEU A 197 -8.87 0.47 -1.39
CA LEU A 197 -8.27 -0.76 -1.87
C LEU A 197 -7.13 -0.45 -2.84
N VAL A 198 -6.05 -1.23 -2.74
CA VAL A 198 -4.92 -1.20 -3.66
C VAL A 198 -4.61 -2.62 -4.16
N VAL A 199 -4.34 -2.75 -5.45
CA VAL A 199 -3.84 -3.98 -6.07
C VAL A 199 -2.51 -3.70 -6.74
N GLU A 200 -1.51 -4.52 -6.45
CA GLU A 200 -0.22 -4.56 -7.15
C GLU A 200 -0.04 -5.92 -7.83
N VAL A 201 0.22 -5.90 -9.12
CA VAL A 201 0.55 -7.09 -9.89
C VAL A 201 2.07 -7.23 -9.92
N LEU A 202 2.59 -8.26 -9.28
CA LEU A 202 4.02 -8.44 -9.10
C LEU A 202 4.74 -8.70 -10.42
N SER A 203 5.86 -8.04 -10.60
CA SER A 203 6.83 -8.33 -11.67
C SER A 203 8.18 -8.75 -11.05
N PRO A 204 9.06 -9.42 -11.79
CA PRO A 204 10.39 -9.75 -11.27
C PRO A 204 11.18 -8.54 -10.76
N SER A 205 11.01 -7.38 -11.41
CA SER A 205 11.72 -6.13 -11.06
C SER A 205 11.15 -5.42 -9.85
N THR A 206 9.82 -5.51 -9.61
CA THR A 206 9.15 -4.77 -8.53
C THR A 206 8.84 -5.62 -7.31
N ARG A 207 8.85 -6.96 -7.44
CA ARG A 207 8.42 -7.93 -6.43
C ARG A 207 8.86 -7.58 -5.01
N ARG A 208 10.16 -7.30 -4.82
CA ARG A 208 10.70 -7.00 -3.48
C ARG A 208 10.19 -5.68 -2.92
N LYS A 209 10.09 -4.66 -3.77
CA LYS A 209 9.58 -3.32 -3.40
C LYS A 209 8.11 -3.43 -3.01
N ASP A 210 7.30 -4.11 -3.84
CA ASP A 210 5.86 -4.23 -3.62
C ASP A 210 5.54 -5.07 -2.38
N MET A 211 6.26 -6.18 -2.17
CA MET A 211 6.04 -7.07 -1.03
C MET A 211 6.44 -6.50 0.33
N GLN A 212 7.41 -5.60 0.39
CA GLN A 212 7.95 -5.10 1.66
C GLN A 212 7.68 -3.62 1.84
N LEU A 213 8.24 -2.77 0.96
CA LEU A 213 8.20 -1.33 1.15
C LEU A 213 6.78 -0.79 0.97
N LYS A 214 6.12 -1.11 -0.14
CA LYS A 214 4.77 -0.62 -0.42
C LYS A 214 3.74 -1.15 0.58
N MET A 215 3.83 -2.42 0.98
CA MET A 215 2.94 -2.97 2.01
C MET A 215 2.97 -2.14 3.29
N TYR A 216 4.18 -1.80 3.80
CA TYR A 216 4.31 -0.95 4.99
C TYR A 216 3.74 0.45 4.76
N LYS A 217 3.97 1.03 3.58
CA LYS A 217 3.46 2.36 3.25
C LYS A 217 1.93 2.37 3.17
N TYR A 218 1.33 1.38 2.51
CA TYR A 218 -0.13 1.26 2.40
C TYR A 218 -0.79 1.04 3.76
N ALA A 219 -0.25 0.13 4.58
CA ALA A 219 -0.74 -0.08 5.94
C ALA A 219 -0.60 1.19 6.80
N GLY A 220 0.57 1.85 6.74
CA GLY A 220 0.83 3.08 7.51
C GLY A 220 -0.03 4.27 7.10
N ALA A 221 -0.40 4.37 5.83
CA ALA A 221 -1.22 5.44 5.29
C ALA A 221 -2.73 5.25 5.59
N GLY A 222 -3.17 4.01 5.84
CA GLY A 222 -4.55 3.68 6.14
C GLY A 222 -5.33 3.12 4.93
N VAL A 223 -4.64 2.46 4.01
CA VAL A 223 -5.29 1.58 3.02
C VAL A 223 -5.99 0.47 3.80
N ARG A 224 -7.25 0.17 3.44
CA ARG A 224 -8.08 -0.81 4.16
C ARG A 224 -7.84 -2.23 3.66
N GLU A 225 -7.66 -2.38 2.35
CA GLU A 225 -7.46 -3.67 1.70
C GLU A 225 -6.32 -3.60 0.69
N TYR A 226 -5.42 -4.59 0.71
CA TYR A 226 -4.29 -4.65 -0.21
C TYR A 226 -4.17 -6.04 -0.83
N TRP A 227 -4.04 -6.11 -2.14
CA TRP A 227 -3.82 -7.34 -2.89
C TRP A 227 -2.47 -7.34 -3.56
N MET A 228 -1.72 -8.41 -3.37
CA MET A 228 -0.57 -8.74 -4.19
C MET A 228 -0.93 -9.89 -5.13
N VAL A 229 -0.92 -9.65 -6.43
CA VAL A 229 -1.17 -10.65 -7.45
C VAL A 229 0.16 -11.14 -8.00
N ASP A 230 0.44 -12.43 -7.86
CA ASP A 230 1.64 -13.09 -8.37
C ASP A 230 1.31 -13.88 -9.64
N PRO A 231 1.58 -13.34 -10.85
CA PRO A 231 1.28 -14.04 -12.10
C PRO A 231 2.07 -15.32 -12.27
N GLU A 232 3.34 -15.35 -11.85
CA GLU A 232 4.21 -16.52 -12.01
C GLU A 232 3.73 -17.71 -11.19
N LYS A 233 3.27 -17.43 -9.96
CA LYS A 233 2.76 -18.47 -9.05
C LYS A 233 1.25 -18.70 -9.18
N LYS A 234 0.57 -17.87 -9.98
CA LYS A 234 -0.89 -17.84 -10.10
C LYS A 234 -1.58 -17.77 -8.73
N LEU A 235 -1.13 -16.83 -7.90
CA LEU A 235 -1.63 -16.61 -6.54
C LEU A 235 -2.00 -15.14 -6.33
N VAL A 236 -2.97 -14.92 -5.46
CA VAL A 236 -3.30 -13.61 -4.89
C VAL A 236 -3.17 -13.69 -3.39
N VAL A 237 -2.44 -12.76 -2.79
CA VAL A 237 -2.38 -12.57 -1.34
C VAL A 237 -3.21 -11.34 -1.02
N GLN A 238 -4.29 -11.52 -0.27
CA GLN A 238 -5.20 -10.48 0.18
C GLN A 238 -4.91 -10.14 1.64
N TYR A 239 -4.63 -8.88 1.91
CA TYR A 239 -4.43 -8.33 3.24
C TYR A 239 -5.63 -7.50 3.65
N ASP A 240 -6.23 -7.83 4.80
CA ASP A 240 -7.13 -6.96 5.53
C ASP A 240 -6.27 -6.05 6.43
N LEU A 241 -6.00 -4.84 5.94
CA LEU A 241 -5.18 -3.87 6.68
C LEU A 241 -6.01 -3.06 7.68
N GLU A 242 -7.33 -3.10 7.57
CA GLU A 242 -8.24 -2.44 8.49
C GLU A 242 -8.36 -3.22 9.81
N HIS A 243 -8.51 -4.55 9.72
CA HIS A 243 -8.68 -5.41 10.89
C HIS A 243 -7.40 -6.13 11.31
N LEU A 244 -6.31 -6.00 10.51
CA LEU A 244 -5.01 -6.63 10.76
C LEU A 244 -5.08 -8.16 10.90
N GLU A 245 -5.94 -8.78 10.09
CA GLU A 245 -6.09 -10.22 10.05
C GLU A 245 -4.94 -10.92 9.31
N ILE A 246 -4.83 -12.23 9.51
CA ILE A 246 -3.87 -13.06 8.78
C ILE A 246 -4.20 -12.99 7.28
N PRO A 247 -3.22 -12.71 6.40
CA PRO A 247 -3.48 -12.62 4.97
C PRO A 247 -4.08 -13.90 4.40
N ALA A 248 -5.10 -13.76 3.59
CA ALA A 248 -5.69 -14.87 2.85
C ALA A 248 -4.95 -15.08 1.53
N ILE A 249 -4.72 -16.36 1.17
CA ILE A 249 -4.04 -16.74 -0.07
C ILE A 249 -5.02 -17.47 -0.97
N TYR A 250 -5.18 -16.99 -2.19
CA TYR A 250 -6.06 -17.54 -3.21
C TYR A 250 -5.24 -17.96 -4.45
N ASN A 251 -5.57 -19.10 -5.04
CA ASN A 251 -5.05 -19.45 -6.35
C ASN A 251 -5.98 -18.92 -7.46
N PHE A 252 -5.54 -18.96 -8.72
CA PHE A 252 -6.32 -18.45 -9.85
C PHE A 252 -7.56 -19.29 -10.21
N ARG A 253 -7.97 -20.23 -9.36
CA ARG A 253 -9.25 -20.97 -9.47
C ARG A 253 -10.22 -20.62 -8.36
N SER A 254 -9.84 -19.68 -7.50
CA SER A 254 -10.62 -19.25 -6.35
C SER A 254 -11.52 -18.07 -6.70
N VAL A 255 -12.50 -17.83 -5.84
CA VAL A 255 -13.32 -16.61 -5.84
C VAL A 255 -12.94 -15.78 -4.64
N ILE A 256 -12.47 -14.55 -4.85
CA ILE A 256 -12.05 -13.63 -3.78
C ILE A 256 -13.19 -12.68 -3.41
N PRO A 257 -13.62 -12.63 -2.14
CA PRO A 257 -14.50 -11.57 -1.65
C PRO A 257 -13.72 -10.27 -1.50
N VAL A 258 -14.26 -9.14 -1.96
CA VAL A 258 -13.65 -7.80 -1.77
C VAL A 258 -14.09 -7.25 -0.42
N LEU A 259 -13.13 -7.02 0.47
CA LEU A 259 -13.41 -6.72 1.88
C LEU A 259 -13.96 -5.31 2.08
N ILE A 260 -13.48 -4.30 1.36
CA ILE A 260 -14.00 -2.93 1.46
C ILE A 260 -15.51 -2.81 1.15
N TRP A 261 -16.10 -3.86 0.59
CA TRP A 261 -17.53 -3.98 0.31
C TRP A 261 -18.17 -5.18 1.04
N ASP A 262 -17.61 -5.59 2.17
CA ASP A 262 -18.13 -6.68 3.02
C ASP A 262 -18.37 -8.00 2.25
N GLY A 263 -17.55 -8.25 1.22
CA GLY A 263 -17.67 -9.43 0.37
C GLY A 263 -18.86 -9.41 -0.62
N ALA A 264 -19.57 -8.31 -0.74
CA ALA A 264 -20.67 -8.16 -1.70
C ALA A 264 -20.19 -8.17 -3.16
N CYS A 265 -18.95 -7.70 -3.41
CA CYS A 265 -18.22 -7.91 -4.66
C CYS A 265 -17.39 -9.18 -4.54
N ARG A 266 -17.46 -10.05 -5.53
CA ARG A 266 -16.71 -11.31 -5.56
C ARG A 266 -16.03 -11.45 -6.91
N ILE A 267 -14.73 -11.67 -6.90
CA ILE A 267 -13.91 -11.78 -8.12
C ILE A 267 -13.61 -13.24 -8.38
N ASP A 268 -14.12 -13.78 -9.48
CA ASP A 268 -13.78 -15.11 -9.96
C ASP A 268 -12.44 -15.07 -10.71
N LEU A 269 -11.38 -15.54 -10.05
CA LEU A 269 -10.04 -15.59 -10.65
C LEU A 269 -9.93 -16.63 -11.76
N LYS A 270 -10.80 -17.65 -11.77
CA LYS A 270 -10.82 -18.62 -12.86
C LYS A 270 -11.28 -17.96 -14.17
N GLU A 271 -12.28 -17.09 -14.11
CA GLU A 271 -12.70 -16.31 -15.29
C GLU A 271 -11.53 -15.46 -15.84
N MET A 272 -10.73 -14.87 -14.93
CA MET A 272 -9.52 -14.14 -15.33
C MET A 272 -8.50 -15.06 -15.99
N ASP A 273 -8.13 -16.17 -15.35
CA ASP A 273 -7.13 -17.13 -15.87
C ASP A 273 -7.56 -17.70 -17.23
N ASP A 274 -8.83 -18.06 -17.40
CA ASP A 274 -9.38 -18.55 -18.66
C ASP A 274 -9.34 -17.44 -19.76
N THR A 275 -9.63 -16.19 -19.41
CA THR A 275 -9.66 -15.07 -20.36
C THR A 275 -8.27 -14.72 -20.89
N ILE A 276 -7.26 -14.73 -20.02
CA ILE A 276 -5.88 -14.35 -20.37
C ILE A 276 -4.98 -15.57 -20.63
N GLY A 277 -5.54 -16.79 -20.62
CA GLY A 277 -4.81 -18.06 -20.68
C GLY A 277 -3.83 -18.17 -21.84
N PHE A 278 -4.18 -17.59 -22.99
CA PHE A 278 -3.32 -17.57 -24.17
C PHE A 278 -2.02 -16.76 -24.02
N LEU A 279 -1.94 -15.92 -23.00
CA LEU A 279 -0.73 -15.10 -22.72
C LEU A 279 0.32 -15.87 -21.89
N TRP A 280 -0.05 -17.00 -21.26
CA TRP A 280 0.87 -17.74 -20.42
C TRP A 280 1.94 -18.51 -21.20
N ASP A 281 1.64 -18.82 -22.47
CA ASP A 281 2.49 -19.63 -23.35
C ASP A 281 3.32 -18.78 -24.32
N MET A 282 3.29 -17.45 -24.17
CA MET A 282 4.04 -16.48 -24.99
C MET A 282 5.33 -16.06 -24.31
#